data_765ebf182301bac0fd30c0ac07c8bfcf
#
_entry.id   765ebf182301bac0fd30c0ac07c8bfcf
#
_cell.length_a   1.000
_cell.length_b   1.000
_cell.length_c   1.000
_cell.angle_alpha   90.00
_cell.angle_beta   90.00
_cell.angle_gamma   90.00
#
_symmetry.space_group_name_H-M   'P 1'
#
loop_
_entity.id
_entity.type
_entity.pdbx_description
1 polymer ?
#
loop_
_entity_poly.entity_id
_entity_poly.type
_entity_poly.pdbx_seq_one_letter_code
_entity_poly.pdbx_strand_id
1 'polypeptide(L)'
;MESNKLLKDLFLTVRNDYAGWEAKQARHNPSPFVTMLGQAYYDRRMSSLLVLQAVSQYCAGMRDRNLKFELIAEGYVPFSRGFSVRRCAKGMFVDAVTQEARLRPGDEVLAINRTAPERIVKNLPNPLLAADEPEREQWNGYLKLARDITVRHADGTEEMLELARYPVDTDAAPALRKLPGGALLLDPGSMNDAEALEAFVEAHRAVLDGCSRLVLDLRAAAGDDEE
;
A
#
# COMPACT_ATOMS: atom_id res chain seq x y z
N MET A 1 -0.05 1.02 -30.43
CA MET A 1 -1.52 0.83 -30.57
C MET A 1 -2.16 0.32 -29.29
N GLU A 2 -1.51 -0.58 -28.55
CA GLU A 2 -2.03 -1.15 -27.29
C GLU A 2 -2.12 -0.16 -26.12
N SER A 3 -1.13 0.72 -25.94
CA SER A 3 -1.12 1.69 -24.82
C SER A 3 -2.28 2.68 -24.85
N ASN A 4 -2.73 3.11 -26.03
CA ASN A 4 -3.89 4.00 -26.15
C ASN A 4 -5.20 3.27 -25.83
N LYS A 5 -5.26 1.97 -26.15
CA LYS A 5 -6.41 1.14 -25.78
C LYS A 5 -6.46 0.95 -24.26
N LEU A 6 -5.34 0.58 -23.63
CA LEU A 6 -5.24 0.41 -22.19
C LEU A 6 -5.71 1.67 -21.43
N LEU A 7 -5.26 2.86 -21.84
CA LEU A 7 -5.69 4.11 -21.20
C LEU A 7 -7.17 4.38 -21.41
N LYS A 8 -7.67 4.15 -22.61
CA LYS A 8 -9.10 4.33 -22.89
C LYS A 8 -9.94 3.39 -22.03
N ASP A 9 -9.54 2.13 -21.96
CA ASP A 9 -10.22 1.11 -21.17
C ASP A 9 -10.17 1.48 -19.66
N LEU A 10 -9.00 1.89 -19.14
CA LEU A 10 -8.87 2.38 -17.77
C LEU A 10 -9.81 3.55 -17.48
N PHE A 11 -9.84 4.58 -18.34
CA PHE A 11 -10.69 5.75 -18.11
C PHE A 11 -12.19 5.40 -18.19
N LEU A 12 -12.56 4.46 -19.03
CA LEU A 12 -13.93 3.96 -19.11
C LEU A 12 -14.28 3.15 -17.85
N THR A 13 -13.39 2.27 -17.38
CA THR A 13 -13.58 1.52 -16.13
C THR A 13 -13.75 2.46 -14.95
N VAL A 14 -12.84 3.44 -14.78
CA VAL A 14 -12.99 4.42 -13.71
C VAL A 14 -14.31 5.20 -13.82
N ARG A 15 -14.72 5.56 -15.03
CA ARG A 15 -15.98 6.30 -15.22
C ARG A 15 -17.22 5.46 -14.90
N ASN A 16 -17.22 4.18 -15.24
CA ASN A 16 -18.41 3.35 -15.21
C ASN A 16 -18.51 2.52 -13.91
N ASP A 17 -17.38 2.06 -13.40
CA ASP A 17 -17.33 1.01 -12.38
C ASP A 17 -16.72 1.50 -11.04
N TYR A 18 -16.07 2.69 -11.04
CA TYR A 18 -15.51 3.21 -9.81
C TYR A 18 -16.60 3.70 -8.84
N ALA A 19 -16.73 3.05 -7.71
CA ALA A 19 -17.76 3.35 -6.69
C ALA A 19 -17.74 4.81 -6.17
N GLY A 20 -16.57 5.46 -6.19
CA GLY A 20 -16.40 6.87 -5.80
C GLY A 20 -16.70 7.89 -6.89
N TRP A 21 -17.19 7.47 -8.06
CA TRP A 21 -17.33 8.34 -9.24
C TRP A 21 -18.14 9.59 -8.96
N GLU A 22 -19.32 9.47 -8.38
CA GLU A 22 -20.18 10.64 -8.12
C GLU A 22 -19.49 11.73 -7.30
N ALA A 23 -18.73 11.32 -6.27
CA ALA A 23 -18.00 12.23 -5.40
C ALA A 23 -16.70 12.78 -6.03
N LYS A 24 -16.11 12.07 -6.99
CA LYS A 24 -14.77 12.34 -7.51
C LYS A 24 -14.73 12.74 -9.00
N GLN A 25 -15.84 12.68 -9.73
CA GLN A 25 -15.88 12.99 -11.17
C GLN A 25 -15.32 14.36 -11.55
N ALA A 26 -15.44 15.35 -10.68
CA ALA A 26 -14.86 16.67 -10.92
C ALA A 26 -13.31 16.66 -10.95
N ARG A 27 -12.69 15.62 -10.45
CA ARG A 27 -11.23 15.39 -10.47
C ARG A 27 -10.78 14.55 -11.66
N HIS A 28 -11.73 13.96 -12.39
CA HIS A 28 -11.44 13.14 -13.56
C HIS A 28 -10.91 14.01 -14.70
N ASN A 29 -9.60 13.98 -14.89
CA ASN A 29 -8.94 14.72 -15.97
C ASN A 29 -7.91 13.82 -16.70
N PRO A 30 -8.33 13.04 -17.68
CA PRO A 30 -7.46 12.16 -18.46
C PRO A 30 -6.57 12.91 -19.46
N SER A 31 -6.94 14.13 -19.88
CA SER A 31 -6.31 14.84 -21.01
C SER A 31 -4.79 15.02 -20.87
N PRO A 32 -4.22 15.41 -19.71
CA PRO A 32 -2.77 15.55 -19.57
C PRO A 32 -2.02 14.25 -19.83
N PHE A 33 -2.59 13.12 -19.40
CA PHE A 33 -1.96 11.80 -19.53
C PHE A 33 -2.02 11.29 -20.97
N VAL A 34 -3.16 11.49 -21.63
CA VAL A 34 -3.32 11.17 -23.06
C VAL A 34 -2.32 11.99 -23.89
N THR A 35 -2.18 13.28 -23.60
CA THR A 35 -1.23 14.16 -24.32
C THR A 35 0.21 13.72 -24.08
N MET A 36 0.59 13.45 -22.82
CA MET A 36 1.94 13.01 -22.46
C MET A 36 2.32 11.70 -23.15
N LEU A 37 1.45 10.71 -23.14
CA LEU A 37 1.70 9.43 -23.77
C LEU A 37 1.64 9.51 -25.30
N GLY A 38 0.77 10.35 -25.85
CA GLY A 38 0.73 10.66 -27.27
C GLY A 38 2.06 11.26 -27.75
N GLN A 39 2.58 12.24 -27.04
CA GLN A 39 3.89 12.84 -27.35
C GLN A 39 5.02 11.81 -27.22
N ALA A 40 5.04 11.01 -26.16
CA ALA A 40 6.06 9.96 -25.98
C ALA A 40 5.99 8.90 -27.10
N TYR A 41 4.82 8.60 -27.62
CA TYR A 41 4.65 7.72 -28.76
C TYR A 41 5.27 8.30 -30.04
N TYR A 42 4.99 9.57 -30.35
CA TYR A 42 5.60 10.26 -31.50
C TYR A 42 7.12 10.34 -31.37
N ASP A 43 7.62 10.61 -30.18
CA ASP A 43 9.07 10.73 -29.92
C ASP A 43 9.77 9.36 -29.80
N ARG A 44 9.04 8.25 -29.98
CA ARG A 44 9.54 6.88 -29.81
C ARG A 44 10.15 6.60 -28.42
N ARG A 45 9.65 7.29 -27.39
CA ARG A 45 10.07 7.17 -25.98
C ARG A 45 9.07 6.38 -25.11
N MET A 46 8.11 5.74 -25.73
CA MET A 46 7.13 4.94 -25.01
C MET A 46 7.81 3.79 -24.27
N SER A 47 7.49 3.63 -22.98
CA SER A 47 7.96 2.54 -22.14
C SER A 47 6.89 2.15 -21.13
N SER A 48 6.95 0.91 -20.63
CA SER A 48 6.04 0.43 -19.57
C SER A 48 6.14 1.30 -18.31
N LEU A 49 7.34 1.80 -17.99
CA LEU A 49 7.55 2.70 -16.86
C LEU A 49 6.81 4.03 -17.04
N LEU A 50 6.82 4.59 -18.24
CA LEU A 50 6.10 5.83 -18.53
C LEU A 50 4.58 5.65 -18.45
N VAL A 51 4.08 4.52 -18.93
CA VAL A 51 2.65 4.16 -18.82
C VAL A 51 2.27 4.02 -17.36
N LEU A 52 3.04 3.25 -16.57
CA LEU A 52 2.82 3.09 -15.14
C LEU A 52 2.82 4.45 -14.41
N GLN A 53 3.76 5.33 -14.74
CA GLN A 53 3.84 6.67 -14.15
C GLN A 53 2.61 7.50 -14.50
N ALA A 54 2.15 7.48 -15.74
CA ALA A 54 0.97 8.21 -16.19
C ALA A 54 -0.29 7.75 -15.47
N VAL A 55 -0.49 6.44 -15.40
CA VAL A 55 -1.65 5.84 -14.71
C VAL A 55 -1.61 6.12 -13.22
N SER A 56 -0.45 5.97 -12.58
CA SER A 56 -0.27 6.27 -11.16
C SER A 56 -0.58 7.74 -10.85
N GLN A 57 -0.14 8.67 -11.70
CA GLN A 57 -0.44 10.09 -11.55
C GLN A 57 -1.92 10.40 -11.76
N TYR A 58 -2.57 9.72 -12.70
CA TYR A 58 -4.01 9.85 -12.89
C TYR A 58 -4.78 9.40 -11.65
N CYS A 59 -4.48 8.22 -11.11
CA CYS A 59 -5.08 7.71 -9.87
C CYS A 59 -4.84 8.68 -8.69
N ALA A 60 -3.62 9.24 -8.58
CA ALA A 60 -3.30 10.28 -7.59
C ALA A 60 -4.21 11.50 -7.69
N GLY A 61 -4.50 11.93 -8.93
CA GLY A 61 -5.40 13.05 -9.19
C GLY A 61 -6.81 12.85 -8.63
N MET A 62 -7.29 11.62 -8.57
CA MET A 62 -8.59 11.28 -7.97
C MET A 62 -8.62 11.44 -6.45
N ARG A 63 -7.46 11.50 -5.78
CA ARG A 63 -7.31 11.59 -4.32
C ARG A 63 -8.14 10.53 -3.59
N ASP A 64 -8.08 9.31 -4.09
CA ASP A 64 -8.67 8.16 -3.43
C ASP A 64 -7.60 7.08 -3.26
N ARG A 65 -7.27 6.78 -2.02
CA ARG A 65 -6.26 5.79 -1.66
C ARG A 65 -6.66 4.36 -2.04
N ASN A 66 -7.96 4.11 -2.24
CA ASN A 66 -8.47 2.79 -2.62
C ASN A 66 -8.44 2.61 -4.15
N LEU A 67 -8.32 3.69 -4.93
CA LEU A 67 -8.10 3.61 -6.36
C LEU A 67 -6.60 3.35 -6.62
N LYS A 68 -6.26 2.09 -6.82
CA LYS A 68 -4.90 1.62 -7.06
C LYS A 68 -4.76 1.13 -8.50
N PHE A 69 -3.55 1.22 -9.00
CA PHE A 69 -3.15 0.56 -10.24
C PHE A 69 -1.88 -0.25 -9.95
N GLU A 70 -1.96 -1.53 -10.20
CA GLU A 70 -0.83 -2.45 -10.06
C GLU A 70 -0.50 -3.05 -11.43
N LEU A 71 0.77 -3.02 -11.80
CA LEU A 71 1.26 -3.75 -12.96
C LEU A 71 1.70 -5.12 -12.48
N ILE A 72 0.87 -6.12 -12.70
CA ILE A 72 1.21 -7.51 -12.39
C ILE A 72 2.03 -8.05 -13.55
N ALA A 73 3.34 -8.22 -13.33
CA ALA A 73 4.20 -8.89 -14.29
C ALA A 73 4.12 -10.41 -14.08
N GLU A 74 4.20 -11.16 -15.16
CA GLU A 74 4.32 -12.62 -15.07
C GLU A 74 5.53 -13.00 -14.21
N GLY A 75 5.35 -13.86 -13.21
CA GLY A 75 6.39 -14.24 -12.25
C GLY A 75 6.66 -13.22 -11.14
N TYR A 76 5.81 -12.19 -10.96
CA TYR A 76 5.92 -11.30 -9.82
C TYR A 76 5.69 -12.06 -8.51
N VAL A 77 6.66 -12.00 -7.61
CA VAL A 77 6.54 -12.54 -6.26
C VAL A 77 6.35 -11.37 -5.30
N PRO A 78 5.24 -11.32 -4.55
CA PRO A 78 5.02 -10.31 -3.51
C PRO A 78 6.17 -10.30 -2.51
N PHE A 79 6.57 -9.11 -2.08
CA PHE A 79 7.62 -8.95 -1.08
C PHE A 79 7.29 -7.80 -0.13
N SER A 80 7.86 -7.88 1.08
CA SER A 80 7.89 -6.80 2.07
C SER A 80 9.29 -6.23 2.22
N ARG A 81 9.40 -5.11 2.94
CA ARG A 81 10.69 -4.57 3.37
C ARG A 81 11.09 -5.06 4.77
N GLY A 82 10.26 -5.91 5.38
CA GLY A 82 10.49 -6.45 6.73
C GLY A 82 10.23 -5.45 7.85
N PHE A 83 9.69 -4.29 7.54
CA PHE A 83 9.25 -3.27 8.50
C PHE A 83 8.16 -2.39 7.90
N SER A 84 7.46 -1.65 8.75
CA SER A 84 6.51 -0.62 8.36
C SER A 84 6.91 0.74 8.92
N VAL A 85 6.45 1.80 8.25
CA VAL A 85 6.67 3.18 8.69
C VAL A 85 5.36 3.93 8.76
N ARG A 86 5.36 4.99 9.59
CA ARG A 86 4.27 5.95 9.68
C ARG A 86 4.85 7.36 9.71
N ARG A 87 4.28 8.25 8.91
CA ARG A 87 4.58 9.67 8.96
C ARG A 87 3.56 10.38 9.85
N CYS A 88 4.02 11.32 10.64
CA CYS A 88 3.19 12.21 11.46
C CYS A 88 3.75 13.63 11.42
N ALA A 89 3.13 14.55 12.12
CA ALA A 89 3.57 15.96 12.17
C ALA A 89 5.02 16.15 12.68
N LYS A 90 5.57 15.17 13.43
CA LYS A 90 6.92 15.23 13.99
C LYS A 90 8.00 14.63 13.09
N GLY A 91 7.63 13.90 12.02
CA GLY A 91 8.55 13.19 11.14
C GLY A 91 7.99 11.83 10.71
N MET A 92 8.86 11.02 10.14
CA MET A 92 8.55 9.64 9.76
C MET A 92 9.28 8.67 10.66
N PHE A 93 8.58 7.67 11.17
CA PHE A 93 9.14 6.72 12.12
C PHE A 93 8.84 5.28 11.70
N VAL A 94 9.74 4.37 12.08
CA VAL A 94 9.49 2.93 11.99
C VAL A 94 8.38 2.59 12.99
N ASP A 95 7.27 2.03 12.48
CA ASP A 95 6.07 1.69 13.26
C ASP A 95 6.15 0.24 13.78
N ALA A 96 6.55 -0.68 12.92
CA ALA A 96 6.76 -2.08 13.28
C ALA A 96 7.91 -2.70 12.49
N VAL A 97 8.54 -3.71 13.06
CA VAL A 97 9.60 -4.51 12.43
C VAL A 97 9.18 -5.98 12.46
N THR A 98 9.23 -6.63 11.30
CA THR A 98 8.93 -8.06 11.16
C THR A 98 10.16 -8.91 10.86
N GLN A 99 10.99 -8.47 9.91
CA GLN A 99 12.15 -9.23 9.42
C GLN A 99 13.43 -8.39 9.28
N GLU A 100 13.34 -7.04 9.25
CA GLU A 100 14.50 -6.15 9.10
C GLU A 100 15.17 -5.89 10.46
N ALA A 101 16.07 -6.79 10.86
CA ALA A 101 16.69 -6.78 12.19
C ALA A 101 17.58 -5.56 12.51
N ARG A 102 17.96 -4.77 11.48
CA ARG A 102 18.77 -3.54 11.66
C ARG A 102 17.95 -2.37 12.18
N LEU A 103 16.61 -2.46 12.11
CA LEU A 103 15.69 -1.41 12.54
C LEU A 103 14.98 -1.77 13.83
N ARG A 104 14.49 -0.74 14.52
CA ARG A 104 13.65 -0.86 15.70
C ARG A 104 12.43 0.07 15.60
N PRO A 105 11.28 -0.29 16.15
CA PRO A 105 10.16 0.64 16.27
C PRO A 105 10.61 1.93 16.98
N GLY A 106 10.26 3.08 16.41
CA GLY A 106 10.66 4.39 16.87
C GLY A 106 11.91 4.98 16.22
N ASP A 107 12.68 4.22 15.44
CA ASP A 107 13.75 4.79 14.61
C ASP A 107 13.16 5.82 13.63
N GLU A 108 13.82 6.97 13.48
CA GLU A 108 13.37 8.04 12.60
C GLU A 108 13.89 7.84 11.17
N VAL A 109 13.01 7.85 10.18
CA VAL A 109 13.38 7.78 8.75
C VAL A 109 13.61 9.19 8.23
N LEU A 110 14.87 9.57 8.04
CA LEU A 110 15.29 10.90 7.60
C LEU A 110 15.20 11.09 6.09
N ALA A 111 15.47 10.03 5.32
CA ALA A 111 15.42 10.07 3.87
C ALA A 111 15.07 8.70 3.26
N ILE A 112 14.46 8.73 2.09
CA ILE A 112 14.21 7.58 1.21
C ILE A 112 14.83 7.91 -0.14
N ASN A 113 15.70 7.03 -0.68
CA ASN A 113 16.48 7.32 -1.86
C ASN A 113 17.15 8.70 -1.78
N ARG A 114 17.76 9.03 -0.63
CA ARG A 114 18.44 10.30 -0.34
C ARG A 114 17.54 11.54 -0.37
N THR A 115 16.22 11.38 -0.32
CA THR A 115 15.28 12.50 -0.36
C THR A 115 14.42 12.46 0.89
N ALA A 116 14.31 13.60 1.58
CA ALA A 116 13.47 13.72 2.77
C ALA A 116 11.98 13.50 2.44
N PRO A 117 11.20 12.86 3.32
CA PRO A 117 9.79 12.54 3.09
C PRO A 117 8.94 13.75 2.65
N GLU A 118 9.13 14.91 3.27
CA GLU A 118 8.41 16.14 2.94
C GLU A 118 8.67 16.60 1.50
N ARG A 119 9.90 16.44 1.02
CA ARG A 119 10.28 16.78 -0.36
C ARG A 119 9.69 15.77 -1.35
N ILE A 120 9.59 14.50 -0.97
CA ILE A 120 8.96 13.47 -1.80
C ILE A 120 7.48 13.82 -1.99
N VAL A 121 6.74 14.08 -0.92
CA VAL A 121 5.31 14.44 -1.00
C VAL A 121 5.11 15.72 -1.83
N LYS A 122 5.98 16.73 -1.66
CA LYS A 122 5.87 18.00 -2.36
C LYS A 122 6.16 17.89 -3.86
N ASN A 123 7.14 17.08 -4.25
CA ASN A 123 7.70 17.09 -5.61
C ASN A 123 7.25 15.92 -6.48
N LEU A 124 6.71 14.87 -5.87
CA LEU A 124 6.32 13.64 -6.58
C LEU A 124 4.83 13.38 -6.33
N PRO A 125 3.94 13.81 -7.24
CA PRO A 125 2.55 13.38 -7.15
C PRO A 125 2.49 11.86 -7.23
N ASN A 126 2.16 11.24 -6.11
CA ASN A 126 2.04 9.80 -5.96
C ASN A 126 0.71 9.48 -5.26
N PRO A 127 -0.13 8.58 -5.81
CA PRO A 127 -1.41 8.23 -5.20
C PRO A 127 -1.27 7.73 -3.77
N LEU A 128 -0.21 7.00 -3.50
CA LEU A 128 0.06 6.46 -2.15
C LEU A 128 0.29 7.56 -1.10
N LEU A 129 0.77 8.74 -1.54
CA LEU A 129 1.13 9.86 -0.68
C LEU A 129 0.16 11.05 -0.81
N ALA A 130 -0.89 10.91 -1.61
CA ALA A 130 -1.88 11.95 -1.85
C ALA A 130 -2.95 11.95 -0.74
N ALA A 131 -2.57 12.31 0.47
CA ALA A 131 -3.46 12.43 1.62
C ALA A 131 -3.48 13.87 2.15
N ASP A 132 -4.59 14.25 2.78
CA ASP A 132 -4.72 15.56 3.41
C ASP A 132 -3.96 15.62 4.75
N GLU A 133 -3.72 14.45 5.36
CA GLU A 133 -3.02 14.29 6.64
C GLU A 133 -1.84 13.33 6.47
N PRO A 134 -0.66 13.63 7.03
CA PRO A 134 0.54 12.79 6.93
C PRO A 134 0.32 11.34 7.40
N GLU A 135 -0.53 11.14 8.41
CA GLU A 135 -0.83 9.85 9.01
C GLU A 135 -1.59 8.90 8.07
N ARG A 136 -2.20 9.45 7.01
CA ARG A 136 -2.97 8.70 6.01
C ARG A 136 -2.16 8.34 4.77
N GLU A 137 -0.93 8.82 4.65
CA GLU A 137 -0.04 8.50 3.55
C GLU A 137 0.39 7.02 3.59
N GLN A 138 0.40 6.36 2.43
CA GLN A 138 0.71 4.93 2.33
C GLN A 138 2.21 4.70 2.03
N TRP A 139 3.07 5.07 2.96
CA TRP A 139 4.51 4.98 2.80
C TRP A 139 5.02 3.54 2.64
N ASN A 140 4.35 2.55 3.21
CA ASN A 140 4.74 1.14 3.07
C ASN A 140 4.67 0.68 1.61
N GLY A 141 3.67 1.14 0.85
CA GLY A 141 3.58 0.94 -0.59
C GLY A 141 4.71 1.65 -1.34
N TYR A 142 5.00 2.90 -0.96
CA TYR A 142 6.10 3.68 -1.57
C TYR A 142 7.47 3.04 -1.31
N LEU A 143 7.73 2.52 -0.12
CA LEU A 143 8.99 1.84 0.24
C LEU A 143 9.29 0.60 -0.62
N LYS A 144 8.27 -0.05 -1.19
CA LYS A 144 8.49 -1.15 -2.16
C LYS A 144 9.32 -0.69 -3.36
N LEU A 145 9.23 0.58 -3.76
CA LEU A 145 9.96 1.19 -4.87
C LEU A 145 11.32 1.77 -4.47
N ALA A 146 11.60 1.85 -3.17
CA ALA A 146 12.83 2.45 -2.66
C ALA A 146 14.00 1.46 -2.69
N ARG A 147 15.23 2.00 -2.84
CA ARG A 147 16.48 1.25 -2.77
C ARG A 147 17.13 1.34 -1.41
N ASP A 148 17.13 2.53 -0.85
CA ASP A 148 17.80 2.83 0.41
C ASP A 148 16.94 3.77 1.28
N ILE A 149 17.19 3.75 2.58
CA ILE A 149 16.70 4.72 3.55
C ILE A 149 17.86 5.22 4.39
N THR A 150 17.76 6.45 4.89
CA THR A 150 18.62 6.95 5.97
C THR A 150 17.78 7.00 7.23
N VAL A 151 18.27 6.39 8.30
CA VAL A 151 17.58 6.33 9.58
C VAL A 151 18.43 6.96 10.68
N ARG A 152 17.77 7.50 11.69
CA ARG A 152 18.37 7.89 12.98
C ARG A 152 17.84 6.97 14.06
N HIS A 153 18.74 6.28 14.72
CA HIS A 153 18.42 5.40 15.86
C HIS A 153 18.19 6.18 17.15
N ALA A 154 17.62 5.50 18.14
CA ALA A 154 17.33 6.11 19.44
C ALA A 154 18.57 6.66 20.18
N ASP A 155 19.77 6.14 19.89
CA ASP A 155 21.05 6.63 20.42
C ASP A 155 21.60 7.85 19.67
N GLY A 156 20.89 8.32 18.63
CA GLY A 156 21.27 9.44 17.79
C GLY A 156 22.21 9.09 16.62
N THR A 157 22.60 7.84 16.46
CA THR A 157 23.41 7.41 15.30
C THR A 157 22.58 7.44 14.03
N GLU A 158 23.19 7.89 12.93
CA GLU A 158 22.55 7.89 11.61
C GLU A 158 23.21 6.84 10.73
N GLU A 159 22.38 6.07 10.05
CA GLU A 159 22.84 5.01 9.15
C GLU A 159 22.03 5.04 7.84
N MET A 160 22.73 4.78 6.73
CA MET A 160 22.10 4.54 5.44
C MET A 160 22.00 3.03 5.20
N LEU A 161 20.77 2.55 5.04
CA LEU A 161 20.47 1.14 4.86
C LEU A 161 19.98 0.87 3.45
N GLU A 162 20.64 -0.04 2.74
CA GLU A 162 20.08 -0.62 1.52
C GLU A 162 18.95 -1.58 1.89
N LEU A 163 17.79 -1.41 1.23
CA LEU A 163 16.58 -2.14 1.57
C LEU A 163 16.55 -3.55 0.96
N ALA A 164 16.51 -4.54 1.82
CA ALA A 164 16.30 -5.93 1.43
C ALA A 164 14.84 -6.19 1.00
N ARG A 165 14.63 -7.33 0.34
CA ARG A 165 13.31 -7.87 0.03
C ARG A 165 13.12 -9.14 0.85
N TYR A 166 12.00 -9.19 1.55
CA TYR A 166 11.62 -10.35 2.35
C TYR A 166 10.36 -10.98 1.75
N PRO A 167 10.23 -12.29 1.76
CA PRO A 167 9.01 -12.95 1.33
C PRO A 167 7.85 -12.49 2.21
N VAL A 168 6.68 -12.31 1.59
CA VAL A 168 5.42 -12.09 2.29
C VAL A 168 4.77 -13.44 2.49
N ASP A 169 4.34 -13.72 3.69
CA ASP A 169 3.44 -14.83 3.93
C ASP A 169 2.04 -14.38 3.43
N THR A 170 1.70 -14.85 2.23
CA THR A 170 0.40 -14.56 1.62
C THR A 170 -0.69 -15.49 2.13
N ASP A 171 -0.30 -16.54 2.89
CA ASP A 171 -1.21 -17.59 3.33
C ASP A 171 -1.31 -17.64 4.85
N ALA A 172 -1.19 -16.49 5.51
CA ALA A 172 -1.34 -16.40 6.95
C ALA A 172 -2.70 -16.95 7.39
N ALA A 173 -2.66 -18.02 8.18
CA ALA A 173 -3.86 -18.69 8.66
C ALA A 173 -4.59 -17.84 9.72
N PRO A 174 -5.93 -17.99 9.85
CA PRO A 174 -6.68 -17.38 10.92
C PRO A 174 -6.19 -17.78 12.31
N ALA A 175 -6.23 -16.87 13.26
CA ALA A 175 -5.83 -17.12 14.64
C ALA A 175 -6.77 -16.49 15.64
N LEU A 176 -6.98 -17.17 16.79
CA LEU A 176 -7.78 -16.68 17.90
C LEU A 176 -6.92 -16.67 19.16
N ARG A 177 -6.84 -15.53 19.84
CA ARG A 177 -6.08 -15.41 21.09
C ARG A 177 -6.81 -14.61 22.16
N LYS A 178 -6.59 -14.95 23.40
CA LYS A 178 -7.15 -14.24 24.54
C LYS A 178 -6.24 -13.06 24.92
N LEU A 179 -6.82 -11.88 25.02
CA LEU A 179 -6.12 -10.69 25.47
C LEU A 179 -6.18 -10.53 27.01
N PRO A 180 -5.25 -9.76 27.60
CA PRO A 180 -5.39 -9.32 28.97
C PRO A 180 -6.76 -8.66 29.21
N GLY A 181 -7.41 -9.01 30.32
CA GLY A 181 -8.77 -8.54 30.61
C GLY A 181 -9.90 -9.34 29.95
N GLY A 182 -9.60 -10.50 29.35
CA GLY A 182 -10.58 -11.49 28.91
C GLY A 182 -11.24 -11.23 27.56
N ALA A 183 -10.85 -10.19 26.83
CA ALA A 183 -11.28 -10.01 25.45
C ALA A 183 -10.62 -11.05 24.54
N LEU A 184 -11.34 -11.46 23.48
CA LEU A 184 -10.78 -12.26 22.41
C LEU A 184 -10.28 -11.36 21.28
N LEU A 185 -9.16 -11.74 20.67
CA LEU A 185 -8.68 -11.14 19.43
C LEU A 185 -8.76 -12.21 18.34
N LEU A 186 -9.54 -11.92 17.31
CA LEU A 186 -9.60 -12.69 16.08
C LEU A 186 -8.74 -11.99 15.03
N ASP A 187 -7.74 -12.68 14.55
CA ASP A 187 -6.94 -12.33 13.38
C ASP A 187 -7.42 -13.23 12.24
N PRO A 188 -8.07 -12.71 11.19
CA PRO A 188 -8.58 -13.54 10.10
C PRO A 188 -7.47 -14.01 9.15
N GLY A 189 -6.22 -13.65 9.40
CA GLY A 189 -5.10 -13.96 8.51
C GLY A 189 -5.14 -13.16 7.22
N SER A 190 -4.69 -13.77 6.13
CA SER A 190 -4.63 -13.12 4.82
C SER A 190 -6.00 -12.91 4.17
N MET A 191 -7.01 -13.64 4.58
CA MET A 191 -8.35 -13.69 3.96
C MET A 191 -8.36 -14.10 2.47
N ASN A 192 -7.30 -14.75 1.99
CA ASN A 192 -7.23 -15.25 0.61
C ASN A 192 -7.95 -16.61 0.44
N ASP A 193 -8.38 -17.22 1.52
CA ASP A 193 -9.10 -18.49 1.54
C ASP A 193 -10.33 -18.34 2.44
N ALA A 194 -11.45 -18.03 1.80
CA ALA A 194 -12.73 -17.82 2.49
C ALA A 194 -13.22 -19.11 3.17
N GLU A 195 -13.04 -20.28 2.54
CA GLU A 195 -13.47 -21.57 3.08
C GLU A 195 -12.68 -21.90 4.36
N ALA A 196 -11.36 -21.65 4.37
CA ALA A 196 -10.53 -21.86 5.56
C ALA A 196 -10.92 -20.91 6.69
N LEU A 197 -11.26 -19.67 6.40
CA LEU A 197 -11.74 -18.71 7.40
C LEU A 197 -13.10 -19.12 7.97
N GLU A 198 -14.05 -19.53 7.14
CA GLU A 198 -15.36 -20.03 7.57
C GLU A 198 -15.23 -21.26 8.46
N ALA A 199 -14.42 -22.23 8.03
CA ALA A 199 -14.14 -23.45 8.82
C ALA A 199 -13.50 -23.11 10.17
N PHE A 200 -12.58 -22.12 10.20
CA PHE A 200 -11.97 -21.64 11.44
C PHE A 200 -12.98 -21.00 12.38
N VAL A 201 -13.85 -20.11 11.87
CA VAL A 201 -14.89 -19.44 12.65
C VAL A 201 -15.89 -20.47 13.21
N GLU A 202 -16.30 -21.44 12.39
CA GLU A 202 -17.21 -22.51 12.83
C GLU A 202 -16.59 -23.38 13.92
N ALA A 203 -15.33 -23.77 13.77
CA ALA A 203 -14.61 -24.54 14.79
C ALA A 203 -14.47 -23.80 16.13
N HIS A 204 -14.50 -22.47 16.11
CA HIS A 204 -14.36 -21.62 17.31
C HIS A 204 -15.67 -20.96 17.75
N ARG A 205 -16.80 -21.27 17.11
CA ARG A 205 -18.11 -20.65 17.32
C ARG A 205 -18.48 -20.57 18.80
N ALA A 206 -18.40 -21.66 19.53
CA ALA A 206 -18.76 -21.67 20.96
C ALA A 206 -17.95 -20.69 21.83
N VAL A 207 -16.68 -20.49 21.47
CA VAL A 207 -15.78 -19.53 22.17
C VAL A 207 -16.11 -18.11 21.77
N LEU A 208 -16.42 -17.88 20.49
CA LEU A 208 -16.80 -16.58 19.95
C LEU A 208 -18.16 -16.12 20.50
N ASP A 209 -19.16 -17.00 20.50
CA ASP A 209 -20.50 -16.70 21.02
C ASP A 209 -20.51 -16.44 22.54
N GLY A 210 -19.59 -17.09 23.26
CA GLY A 210 -19.45 -16.90 24.71
C GLY A 210 -18.61 -15.68 25.11
N CYS A 211 -17.98 -14.98 24.18
CA CYS A 211 -17.13 -13.85 24.51
C CYS A 211 -17.94 -12.56 24.75
N SER A 212 -17.59 -11.81 25.78
CA SER A 212 -18.21 -10.50 26.07
C SER A 212 -17.60 -9.35 25.27
N ARG A 213 -16.39 -9.54 24.71
CA ARG A 213 -15.66 -8.53 23.93
C ARG A 213 -14.81 -9.24 22.87
N LEU A 214 -14.97 -8.82 21.62
CA LEU A 214 -14.19 -9.28 20.49
C LEU A 214 -13.42 -8.10 19.87
N VAL A 215 -12.15 -8.30 19.59
CA VAL A 215 -11.29 -7.41 18.80
C VAL A 215 -11.02 -8.13 17.48
N LEU A 216 -11.33 -7.49 16.38
CA LEU A 216 -11.02 -7.98 15.04
C LEU A 216 -9.77 -7.26 14.53
N ASP A 217 -8.70 -8.00 14.28
CA ASP A 217 -7.42 -7.48 13.78
C ASP A 217 -7.33 -7.63 12.26
N LEU A 218 -7.69 -6.60 11.52
CA LEU A 218 -7.67 -6.59 10.05
C LEU A 218 -6.35 -6.06 9.45
N ARG A 219 -5.32 -5.88 10.24
CA ARG A 219 -4.06 -5.29 9.75
C ARG A 219 -3.33 -6.17 8.74
N ALA A 220 -3.50 -7.47 8.82
CA ALA A 220 -2.94 -8.45 7.89
C ALA A 220 -3.93 -8.90 6.81
N ALA A 221 -5.20 -8.51 6.92
CA ALA A 221 -6.24 -8.86 5.96
C ALA A 221 -5.96 -8.19 4.60
N ALA A 222 -5.80 -8.98 3.56
CA ALA A 222 -5.45 -8.53 2.21
C ALA A 222 -6.27 -9.25 1.11
N GLY A 223 -7.28 -10.03 1.49
CA GLY A 223 -8.11 -10.76 0.54
C GLY A 223 -8.94 -9.82 -0.34
N ASP A 224 -9.00 -10.14 -1.61
CA ASP A 224 -9.80 -9.47 -2.64
C ASP A 224 -10.83 -10.48 -3.23
N ASP A 225 -11.42 -11.36 -2.41
CA ASP A 225 -12.50 -12.22 -2.90
C ASP A 225 -13.74 -11.36 -3.19
N GLU A 226 -13.89 -11.00 -4.45
CA GLU A 226 -15.14 -10.55 -5.04
C GLU A 226 -15.89 -11.80 -5.57
N GLU A 227 -16.84 -12.33 -4.81
CA GLU A 227 -17.93 -13.11 -5.37
C GLU A 227 -19.10 -12.23 -5.84
#